data_69dcba882f0c5603419cc200998e0866
#
_entry.id   69dcba882f0c5603419cc200998e0866
#
_cell.length_a   1.000
_cell.length_b   1.000
_cell.length_c   1.000
_cell.angle_alpha   90.00
_cell.angle_beta   90.00
_cell.angle_gamma   90.00
#
_symmetry.space_group_name_H-M   'P 1'
#
loop_
_entity.id
_entity.type
_entity.pdbx_description
1 polymer ?
#
loop_
_entity_poly.entity_id
_entity_poly.type
_entity_poly.pdbx_seq_one_letter_code
_entity_poly.pdbx_strand_id
1 'polypeptide(L)'
;VGIGAVYLGNTQKLYLNIFCFGIHFYDERVLPQYLAHFISSSSFRKAIYPLAQGSTRFNLQKKDFMKMKFLLPSLEKQGRIANTLDALHCRLANEKSLMEQYILLKKYLLSQMFI
;
A
#
# COMPACT_ATOMS: atom_id res chain seq x y z
N VAL A 1 2.64 -9.28 6.47
CA VAL A 1 1.59 -9.93 5.66
C VAL A 1 0.58 -8.89 5.20
N GLY A 2 0.11 -9.00 3.95
CA GLY A 2 -0.96 -8.15 3.43
C GLY A 2 -0.55 -6.72 3.13
N ILE A 3 0.59 -6.50 2.49
CA ILE A 3 0.93 -5.21 1.89
C ILE A 3 0.53 -5.27 0.43
N GLY A 4 -0.30 -4.32 0.01
CA GLY A 4 -0.76 -4.20 -1.37
C GLY A 4 -0.18 -2.97 -2.06
N ALA A 5 0.06 -3.09 -3.35
CA ALA A 5 0.47 -1.98 -4.22
C ALA A 5 -0.17 -2.13 -5.60
N VAL A 6 -0.38 -1.01 -6.29
CA VAL A 6 -0.88 -1.00 -7.66
C VAL A 6 0.30 -0.94 -8.62
N TYR A 7 0.32 -1.85 -9.58
CA TYR A 7 1.29 -1.81 -10.66
C TYR A 7 0.75 -0.95 -11.82
N LEU A 8 1.46 0.11 -12.14
CA LEU A 8 1.10 1.05 -13.21
C LEU A 8 2.03 0.98 -14.44
N GLY A 9 2.97 0.02 -14.45
CA GLY A 9 3.96 -0.10 -15.52
C GLY A 9 3.45 -0.86 -16.75
N ASN A 10 4.17 -0.71 -17.87
CA ASN A 10 3.91 -1.38 -19.15
C ASN A 10 4.99 -2.40 -19.51
N THR A 11 5.57 -3.04 -18.53
CA THR A 11 6.63 -4.03 -18.77
C THR A 11 6.02 -5.32 -19.35
N GLN A 12 6.55 -5.82 -20.46
CA GLN A 12 6.09 -7.05 -21.10
C GLN A 12 6.31 -8.30 -20.24
N LYS A 13 7.30 -8.28 -19.36
CA LYS A 13 7.60 -9.38 -18.44
C LYS A 13 7.74 -8.82 -17.03
N LEU A 14 6.87 -9.27 -16.14
CA LEU A 14 6.90 -8.93 -14.73
C LEU A 14 7.12 -10.21 -13.91
N TYR A 15 8.13 -10.21 -13.09
CA TYR A 15 8.44 -11.32 -12.19
C TYR A 15 8.11 -10.93 -10.76
N LEU A 16 7.36 -11.78 -10.09
CA LEU A 16 7.02 -11.63 -8.68
C LEU A 16 7.84 -12.59 -7.82
N ASN A 17 8.14 -12.17 -6.61
CA ASN A 17 8.73 -13.05 -5.61
C ASN A 17 7.75 -14.20 -5.29
N ILE A 18 8.29 -15.37 -4.87
CA ILE A 18 7.48 -16.54 -4.52
C ILE A 18 6.45 -16.29 -3.41
N PHE A 19 6.67 -15.27 -2.57
CA PHE A 19 5.74 -14.87 -1.50
C PHE A 19 4.73 -13.80 -1.93
N CYS A 20 4.77 -13.39 -3.19
CA CYS A 20 3.89 -12.37 -3.75
C CYS A 20 2.99 -12.98 -4.82
N PHE A 21 1.79 -12.46 -4.96
CA PHE A 21 0.91 -12.80 -6.07
C PHE A 21 0.20 -11.55 -6.60
N GLY A 22 -0.07 -11.57 -7.89
CA GLY A 22 -0.80 -10.50 -8.56
C GLY A 22 -2.30 -10.77 -8.56
N ILE A 23 -3.08 -9.70 -8.52
CA ILE A 23 -4.54 -9.74 -8.64
C ILE A 23 -4.90 -8.97 -9.90
N HIS A 24 -5.66 -9.62 -10.77
CA HIS A 24 -6.23 -9.02 -11.96
C HIS A 24 -7.76 -9.12 -11.89
N PHE A 25 -8.45 -8.03 -12.19
CA PHE A 25 -9.91 -7.98 -12.16
C PHE A 25 -10.47 -8.19 -13.57
N TYR A 26 -11.50 -9.03 -13.67
CA TYR A 26 -12.19 -9.29 -14.93
C TYR A 26 -13.33 -8.30 -15.20
N ASP A 27 -13.72 -7.53 -14.20
CA ASP A 27 -14.78 -6.53 -14.34
C ASP A 27 -14.36 -5.18 -13.72
N GLU A 28 -15.17 -4.15 -13.96
CA GLU A 28 -14.89 -2.79 -13.53
C GLU A 28 -15.50 -2.42 -12.17
N ARG A 29 -15.99 -3.39 -11.41
CA ARG A 29 -16.64 -3.12 -10.10
C ARG A 29 -15.64 -2.77 -9.01
N VAL A 30 -14.38 -3.10 -9.19
CA VAL A 30 -13.32 -2.85 -8.21
C VAL A 30 -12.32 -1.87 -8.79
N LEU A 31 -12.09 -0.78 -8.06
CA LEU A 31 -11.02 0.15 -8.38
C LEU A 31 -9.71 -0.33 -7.73
N PRO A 32 -8.65 -0.63 -8.50
CA PRO A 32 -7.40 -1.16 -7.95
C PRO A 32 -6.77 -0.27 -6.88
N GLN A 33 -6.82 1.05 -7.04
CA GLN A 33 -6.32 2.01 -6.07
C GLN A 33 -7.06 1.92 -4.72
N TYR A 34 -8.38 1.74 -4.77
CA TYR A 34 -9.17 1.51 -3.56
C TYR A 34 -8.76 0.21 -2.88
N LEU A 35 -8.59 -0.86 -3.63
CA LEU A 35 -8.23 -2.16 -3.07
C LEU A 35 -6.84 -2.12 -2.42
N ALA A 36 -5.88 -1.40 -2.99
CA ALA A 36 -4.55 -1.23 -2.40
C ALA A 36 -4.63 -0.58 -1.01
N HIS A 37 -5.44 0.45 -0.85
CA HIS A 37 -5.70 1.07 0.46
C HIS A 37 -6.44 0.14 1.41
N PHE A 38 -7.44 -0.58 0.91
CA PHE A 38 -8.21 -1.54 1.70
C PHE A 38 -7.33 -2.66 2.27
N ILE A 39 -6.44 -3.22 1.47
CA ILE A 39 -5.49 -4.26 1.89
C ILE A 39 -4.55 -3.75 2.98
N SER A 40 -4.23 -2.47 2.97
CA SER A 40 -3.41 -1.84 4.01
C SER A 40 -4.19 -1.48 5.27
N SER A 41 -5.51 -1.63 5.27
CA SER A 41 -6.38 -1.29 6.39
C SER A 41 -6.26 -2.28 7.56
N SER A 42 -6.56 -1.81 8.76
CA SER A 42 -6.59 -2.66 9.95
C SER A 42 -7.69 -3.73 9.88
N SER A 43 -8.81 -3.43 9.23
CA SER A 43 -9.91 -4.39 9.05
C SER A 43 -9.47 -5.58 8.21
N PHE A 44 -8.80 -5.33 7.10
CA PHE A 44 -8.24 -6.39 6.26
C PHE A 44 -7.19 -7.20 7.01
N ARG A 45 -6.27 -6.54 7.71
CA ARG A 45 -5.22 -7.21 8.49
C ARG A 45 -5.79 -8.13 9.56
N LYS A 46 -6.82 -7.71 10.26
CA LYS A 46 -7.53 -8.55 11.24
C LYS A 46 -8.16 -9.77 10.58
N ALA A 47 -8.72 -9.63 9.37
CA ALA A 47 -9.35 -10.71 8.65
C ALA A 47 -8.34 -11.75 8.13
N ILE A 48 -7.16 -11.33 7.70
CA ILE A 48 -6.15 -12.25 7.15
C ILE A 48 -5.24 -12.86 8.21
N TYR A 49 -5.10 -12.25 9.37
CA TYR A 49 -4.17 -12.72 10.39
C TYR A 49 -4.38 -14.19 10.79
N PRO A 50 -5.62 -14.67 11.00
CA PRO A 50 -5.87 -16.09 11.28
C PRO A 50 -5.54 -17.03 10.11
N LEU A 51 -5.52 -16.50 8.87
CA LEU A 51 -5.24 -17.28 7.66
C LEU A 51 -3.75 -17.32 7.31
N ALA A 52 -2.95 -16.44 7.92
CA ALA A 52 -1.53 -16.39 7.69
C ALA A 52 -0.84 -17.57 8.38
N GLN A 53 0.01 -18.29 7.64
CA GLN A 53 0.70 -19.48 8.10
C GLN A 53 2.22 -19.27 8.12
N GLY A 54 2.88 -19.92 9.06
CA GLY A 54 4.32 -19.90 9.20
C GLY A 54 4.78 -19.61 10.62
N SER A 55 5.93 -20.18 11.02
CA SER A 55 6.51 -19.99 12.36
C SER A 55 7.42 -18.76 12.45
N THR A 56 8.15 -18.45 11.37
CA THR A 56 9.07 -17.32 11.29
C THR A 56 8.60 -16.21 10.36
N ARG A 57 7.78 -16.57 9.37
CA ARG A 57 7.17 -15.64 8.41
C ARG A 57 5.71 -16.02 8.20
N PHE A 58 4.83 -15.06 8.40
CA PHE A 58 3.41 -15.25 8.13
C PHE A 58 3.15 -15.04 6.64
N ASN A 59 2.74 -16.09 5.94
CA ASN A 59 2.40 -16.05 4.52
C ASN A 59 0.91 -16.32 4.32
N LEU A 60 0.28 -15.50 3.50
CA LEU A 60 -1.10 -15.72 3.07
C LEU A 60 -1.11 -16.57 1.79
N GLN A 61 -1.82 -17.70 1.82
CA GLN A 61 -1.97 -18.55 0.64
C GLN A 61 -3.05 -17.99 -0.30
N LYS A 62 -2.83 -18.14 -1.60
CA LYS A 62 -3.80 -17.72 -2.62
C LYS A 62 -5.18 -18.35 -2.41
N LYS A 63 -5.22 -19.63 -2.07
CA LYS A 63 -6.48 -20.37 -1.84
C LYS A 63 -7.30 -19.74 -0.71
N ASP A 64 -6.66 -19.35 0.36
CA ASP A 64 -7.32 -18.74 1.51
C ASP A 64 -7.77 -17.31 1.17
N PHE A 65 -6.94 -16.56 0.47
CA PHE A 65 -7.30 -15.23 -0.02
C PHE A 65 -8.54 -15.26 -0.94
N MET A 66 -8.61 -16.22 -1.85
CA MET A 66 -9.73 -16.35 -2.80
C MET A 66 -11.06 -16.74 -2.14
N LYS A 67 -11.02 -17.28 -0.93
CA LYS A 67 -12.22 -17.60 -0.15
C LYS A 67 -12.74 -16.43 0.68
N MET A 68 -11.95 -15.37 0.82
CA MET A 68 -12.34 -14.20 1.61
C MET A 68 -13.45 -13.42 0.90
N LYS A 69 -14.38 -12.94 1.71
CA LYS A 69 -15.51 -12.12 1.23
C LYS A 69 -15.48 -10.76 1.93
N PHE A 70 -15.58 -9.71 1.16
CA PHE A 70 -15.60 -8.34 1.67
C PHE A 70 -16.77 -7.57 1.08
N LEU A 71 -17.29 -6.61 1.85
CA LEU A 71 -18.27 -5.66 1.35
C LEU A 71 -17.56 -4.65 0.45
N LEU A 72 -18.05 -4.51 -0.77
CA LEU A 72 -17.50 -3.59 -1.75
C LEU A 72 -18.44 -2.39 -1.91
N PRO A 73 -17.97 -1.17 -1.62
CA PRO A 73 -18.79 0.03 -1.86
C PRO A 73 -18.94 0.32 -3.36
N SER A 74 -19.79 1.27 -3.71
CA SER A 74 -19.97 1.70 -5.10
C SER A 74 -18.65 2.26 -5.67
N LEU A 75 -18.50 2.23 -7.00
CA LEU A 75 -17.29 2.79 -7.67
C LEU A 75 -17.05 4.26 -7.32
N GLU A 76 -18.11 5.04 -7.22
CA GLU A 76 -18.01 6.45 -6.83
C GLU A 76 -17.40 6.61 -5.43
N LYS A 77 -17.88 5.82 -4.47
CA LYS A 77 -17.36 5.83 -3.11
C LYS A 77 -15.92 5.32 -3.05
N GLN A 78 -15.59 4.26 -3.80
CA GLN A 78 -14.23 3.76 -3.94
C GLN A 78 -13.28 4.85 -4.45
N GLY A 79 -13.68 5.57 -5.50
CA GLY A 79 -12.90 6.66 -6.08
C GLY A 79 -12.67 7.80 -5.09
N ARG A 80 -13.70 8.21 -4.35
CA ARG A 80 -13.56 9.26 -3.34
C ARG A 80 -12.58 8.86 -2.23
N ILE A 81 -12.70 7.65 -1.73
CA ILE A 81 -11.81 7.14 -0.68
C ILE A 81 -10.38 7.06 -1.19
N ALA A 82 -10.16 6.47 -2.36
CA ALA A 82 -8.83 6.33 -2.96
C ALA A 82 -8.18 7.70 -3.22
N ASN A 83 -8.90 8.65 -3.80
CA ASN A 83 -8.37 9.99 -4.08
C ASN A 83 -8.02 10.75 -2.81
N THR A 84 -8.85 10.64 -1.77
CA THR A 84 -8.58 11.29 -0.48
C THR A 84 -7.31 10.71 0.16
N LEU A 85 -7.19 9.41 0.20
CA LEU A 85 -6.02 8.74 0.79
C LEU A 85 -4.75 8.98 -0.01
N ASP A 86 -4.83 8.98 -1.35
CA ASP A 86 -3.69 9.29 -2.22
C ASP A 86 -3.22 10.73 -2.02
N ALA A 87 -4.13 11.69 -1.89
CA ALA A 87 -3.81 13.08 -1.62
C ALA A 87 -3.12 13.25 -0.24
N LEU A 88 -3.62 12.59 0.79
CA LEU A 88 -3.00 12.60 2.12
C LEU A 88 -1.61 11.95 2.09
N HIS A 89 -1.46 10.85 1.39
CA HIS A 89 -0.18 10.17 1.24
C HIS A 89 0.86 11.04 0.53
N CYS A 90 0.45 11.71 -0.54
CA CYS A 90 1.29 12.65 -1.28
C CYS A 90 1.74 13.82 -0.39
N ARG A 91 0.82 14.41 0.38
CA ARG A 91 1.13 15.48 1.31
C ARG A 91 2.10 15.03 2.41
N LEU A 92 1.88 13.84 2.96
CA LEU A 92 2.77 13.27 3.96
C LEU A 92 4.19 13.08 3.42
N ALA A 93 4.34 12.59 2.19
CA ALA A 93 5.63 12.45 1.53
C ALA A 93 6.32 13.80 1.32
N ASN A 94 5.58 14.84 0.93
CA ASN A 94 6.11 16.20 0.75
C ASN A 94 6.57 16.81 2.08
N GLU A 95 5.79 16.67 3.15
CA GLU A 95 6.17 17.15 4.49
C GLU A 95 7.42 16.44 5.02
N LYS A 96 7.52 15.14 4.78
CA LYS A 96 8.71 14.36 5.15
C LYS A 96 9.95 14.83 4.40
N SER A 97 9.86 15.08 3.10
CA SER A 97 10.94 15.60 2.29
C SER A 97 11.39 16.98 2.78
N LEU A 98 10.45 17.86 3.11
CA LEU A 98 10.73 19.19 3.66
C LEU A 98 11.45 19.10 5.00
N MET A 99 11.02 18.20 5.86
CA MET A 99 11.68 17.95 7.15
C MET A 99 13.13 17.50 6.96
N GLU A 100 13.38 16.60 6.01
CA GLU A 100 14.75 16.15 5.68
C GLU A 100 15.63 17.30 5.20
N GLN A 101 15.08 18.20 4.37
CA GLN A 101 15.79 19.41 3.90
C GLN A 101 16.13 20.35 5.07
N TYR A 102 15.23 20.56 6.01
CA TYR A 102 15.50 21.38 7.20
C TYR A 102 16.57 20.76 8.11
N ILE A 103 16.58 19.45 8.25
CA ILE A 103 17.62 18.76 9.01
C ILE A 103 19.00 18.97 8.37
N LEU A 104 19.10 18.88 7.05
CA LEU A 104 20.35 19.15 6.31
C LEU A 104 20.79 20.60 6.46
N LEU A 105 19.86 21.55 6.35
CA LEU A 105 20.13 22.97 6.55
C LEU A 105 20.64 23.25 7.96
N LYS A 106 20.01 22.68 8.96
CA LYS A 106 20.46 22.79 10.35
C LYS A 106 21.91 22.30 10.52
N LYS A 107 22.24 21.14 9.96
CA LYS A 107 23.60 20.59 9.98
C LYS A 107 24.61 21.54 9.35
N TYR A 108 24.28 22.09 8.19
CA TYR A 108 25.11 23.02 7.48
C TYR A 108 25.37 24.29 8.31
N LEU A 109 24.32 24.91 8.84
CA LEU A 109 24.44 26.11 9.66
C LEU A 109 25.27 25.86 10.92
N LEU A 110 25.09 24.74 11.59
CA LEU A 110 25.89 24.39 12.76
C LEU A 110 27.37 24.26 12.41
N SER A 111 27.70 23.68 11.25
CA SER A 111 29.08 23.57 10.80
C SER A 111 29.71 24.95 10.46
N GLN A 112 28.91 25.90 9.98
CA GLN A 112 29.37 27.24 9.62
C GLN A 112 29.44 28.18 10.83
N MET A 113 28.58 28.04 11.83
CA MET A 113 28.50 28.95 12.98
C MET A 113 29.48 28.63 14.08
N PHE A 114 30.02 27.42 14.15
CA PHE A 114 30.90 26.94 15.19
C PHE A 114 32.27 26.43 14.65
N ILE A 115 32.83 27.15 13.73
CA ILE A 115 34.15 26.85 13.17
C ILE A 115 35.25 27.19 14.17
#